data_d9ae816239b8f2395e18141c5fba0da2
#
_entry.id   d9ae816239b8f2395e18141c5fba0da2
#
_cell.length_a   1.000
_cell.length_b   1.000
_cell.length_c   1.000
_cell.angle_alpha   90.00
_cell.angle_beta   90.00
_cell.angle_gamma   90.00
#
_symmetry.space_group_name_H-M   'P 1'
#
loop_
_entity.id
_entity.type
_entity.pdbx_description
1 polymer ?
#
loop_
_entity_poly.entity_id
_entity_poly.type
_entity_poly.pdbx_seq_one_letter_code
_entity_poly.pdbx_strand_id
1 'polypeptide(L)'
;MSILKDNQKKEIRFQEGEIILYEPNKVQLEELKNIIIESTNIDLKNGEAVSELSYDIIRYIFKYLTSIGDEVDDLDDEELEECLENGNNKISLLMMAVEDMIREICNKLVYNYMREVRSINDKFRILELNGELENAKIGFNEMARKNNLNVTFDDLTKQVEEKKQLEKKIK
;
A
#
# COMPACT_ATOMS: atom_id res chain seq x y z
N MET A 1 14.53 16.29 30.90
CA MET A 1 14.03 16.00 29.55
C MET A 1 14.79 14.81 29.03
N SER A 2 14.18 13.66 29.09
CA SER A 2 14.79 12.40 28.67
C SER A 2 14.77 12.35 27.15
N ILE A 3 15.94 12.43 26.56
CA ILE A 3 16.18 12.07 25.19
C ILE A 3 16.23 10.55 25.19
N LEU A 4 15.08 9.92 25.07
CA LEU A 4 15.01 8.55 24.58
C LEU A 4 15.41 8.61 23.09
N LYS A 5 16.72 8.66 22.84
CA LYS A 5 17.26 8.26 21.55
C LYS A 5 16.85 6.82 21.37
N ASP A 6 15.90 6.61 20.48
CA ASP A 6 15.53 5.32 19.96
C ASP A 6 16.76 4.68 19.32
N ASN A 7 17.52 3.96 20.11
CA ASN A 7 18.49 2.98 19.66
C ASN A 7 17.73 1.71 19.25
N GLN A 8 16.65 1.86 18.49
CA GLN A 8 16.08 0.73 17.80
C GLN A 8 17.13 0.27 16.78
N LYS A 9 17.70 -0.90 17.03
CA LYS A 9 18.53 -1.57 16.02
C LYS A 9 17.69 -1.65 14.76
N LYS A 10 18.11 -0.93 13.72
CA LYS A 10 17.48 -1.06 12.41
C LYS A 10 17.64 -2.52 11.99
N GLU A 11 16.53 -3.20 11.74
CA GLU A 11 16.55 -4.55 11.19
C GLU A 11 17.00 -4.49 9.74
N ILE A 12 17.93 -5.37 9.37
CA ILE A 12 18.48 -5.44 8.01
C ILE A 12 17.57 -6.38 7.22
N ARG A 13 17.00 -5.86 6.13
CA ARG A 13 16.24 -6.66 5.16
C ARG A 13 17.15 -7.26 4.09
N PHE A 14 18.10 -6.47 3.60
CA PHE A 14 19.03 -6.88 2.56
C PHE A 14 20.39 -6.22 2.79
N GLN A 15 21.45 -6.93 2.46
CA GLN A 15 22.82 -6.39 2.51
C GLN A 15 23.67 -7.01 1.41
N GLU A 16 24.33 -6.16 0.62
CA GLU A 16 25.33 -6.55 -0.36
C GLU A 16 26.55 -5.60 -0.27
N GLY A 17 27.62 -6.09 0.37
CA GLY A 17 28.80 -5.27 0.68
C GLY A 17 28.45 -4.15 1.66
N GLU A 18 28.63 -2.90 1.22
CA GLU A 18 28.34 -1.68 2.01
C GLU A 18 26.91 -1.18 1.84
N ILE A 19 26.18 -1.70 0.84
CA ILE A 19 24.78 -1.35 0.57
C ILE A 19 23.88 -2.15 1.49
N ILE A 20 23.11 -1.46 2.30
CA ILE A 20 22.19 -2.05 3.26
C ILE A 20 20.80 -1.46 3.03
N LEU A 21 19.78 -2.33 2.94
CA LEU A 21 18.37 -1.97 3.02
C LEU A 21 17.84 -2.39 4.38
N TYR A 22 17.23 -1.45 5.08
CA TYR A 22 16.65 -1.65 6.40
C TYR A 22 15.14 -1.92 6.32
N GLU A 23 14.62 -2.67 7.27
CA GLU A 23 13.17 -2.78 7.46
C GLU A 23 12.61 -1.44 7.92
N PRO A 24 11.48 -0.98 7.33
CA PRO A 24 10.82 0.23 7.77
C PRO A 24 10.27 0.07 9.19
N ASN A 25 10.52 1.04 10.04
CA ASN A 25 9.84 1.12 11.33
C ASN A 25 8.35 1.46 11.12
N LYS A 26 7.57 1.44 12.19
CA LYS A 26 6.12 1.65 12.10
C LYS A 26 5.74 2.99 11.46
N VAL A 27 6.47 4.06 11.73
CA VAL A 27 6.19 5.41 11.18
C VAL A 27 6.53 5.42 9.69
N GLN A 28 7.74 4.97 9.34
CA GLN A 28 8.19 4.86 7.95
C GLN A 28 7.28 3.96 7.11
N LEU A 29 6.77 2.88 7.71
CA LEU A 29 5.84 1.99 7.02
C LEU A 29 4.50 2.69 6.72
N GLU A 30 3.98 3.51 7.62
CA GLU A 30 2.74 4.27 7.37
C GLU A 30 2.96 5.38 6.34
N GLU A 31 4.09 6.07 6.39
CA GLU A 31 4.45 7.08 5.38
C GLU A 31 4.59 6.43 3.98
N LEU A 32 5.30 5.30 3.90
CA LEU A 32 5.49 4.57 2.65
C LEU A 32 4.15 4.07 2.07
N LYS A 33 3.23 3.59 2.92
CA LYS A 33 1.88 3.22 2.49
C LYS A 33 1.12 4.40 1.90
N ASN A 34 1.22 5.58 2.51
CA ASN A 34 0.56 6.78 2.00
C ASN A 34 1.11 7.17 0.63
N ILE A 35 2.44 7.17 0.46
CA ILE A 35 3.08 7.44 -0.82
C ILE A 35 2.61 6.42 -1.88
N ILE A 36 2.58 5.13 -1.54
CA ILE A 36 2.09 4.08 -2.43
C ILE A 36 0.63 4.32 -2.83
N ILE A 37 -0.25 4.67 -1.89
CA ILE A 37 -1.66 4.94 -2.18
C ILE A 37 -1.84 6.17 -3.06
N GLU A 38 -1.04 7.21 -2.87
CA GLU A 38 -1.11 8.46 -3.63
C GLU A 38 -0.52 8.33 -5.04
N SER A 39 0.57 7.57 -5.20
CA SER A 39 1.31 7.43 -6.45
C SER A 39 0.84 6.26 -7.32
N THR A 40 0.10 5.30 -6.78
CA THR A 40 -0.40 4.15 -7.53
C THR A 40 -1.91 4.24 -7.72
N ASN A 41 -2.37 4.09 -8.96
CA ASN A 41 -3.75 3.72 -9.24
C ASN A 41 -3.94 2.24 -8.82
N ILE A 42 -4.03 2.01 -7.50
CA ILE A 42 -4.34 0.67 -7.01
C ILE A 42 -5.76 0.36 -7.45
N ASP A 43 -5.93 -0.48 -8.47
CA ASP A 43 -7.24 -1.01 -8.82
C ASP A 43 -7.67 -2.06 -7.79
N LEU A 44 -8.13 -1.54 -6.66
CA LEU A 44 -8.64 -2.34 -5.56
C LEU A 44 -9.85 -3.18 -5.98
N LYS A 45 -10.50 -2.86 -7.13
CA LYS A 45 -11.65 -3.59 -7.64
C LYS A 45 -11.27 -4.95 -8.19
N ASN A 46 -10.12 -5.03 -8.85
CA ASN A 46 -9.65 -6.28 -9.46
C ASN A 46 -8.68 -7.06 -8.56
N GLY A 47 -8.27 -6.49 -7.44
CA GLY A 47 -7.30 -7.10 -6.53
C GLY A 47 -5.88 -7.15 -7.11
N GLU A 48 -5.64 -6.41 -8.16
CA GLU A 48 -4.35 -6.26 -8.80
C GLU A 48 -3.76 -4.91 -8.39
N ALA A 49 -2.65 -4.94 -7.70
CA ALA A 49 -1.82 -3.76 -7.48
C ALA A 49 -0.84 -3.68 -8.65
N VAL A 50 -1.20 -2.97 -9.70
CA VAL A 50 -0.25 -2.58 -10.75
C VAL A 50 0.48 -1.36 -10.23
N SER A 51 1.60 -1.57 -9.58
CA SER A 51 2.49 -0.49 -9.20
C SER A 51 3.59 -0.37 -10.26
N GLU A 52 3.47 0.58 -11.15
CA GLU A 52 4.69 1.18 -11.66
C GLU A 52 5.35 1.86 -10.46
N LEU A 53 6.58 1.47 -10.17
CA LEU A 53 7.38 2.08 -9.11
C LEU A 53 7.57 3.56 -9.44
N SER A 54 6.82 4.44 -8.75
CA SER A 54 7.05 5.88 -8.91
C SER A 54 8.40 6.26 -8.32
N TYR A 55 9.05 7.26 -8.91
CA TYR A 55 10.32 7.79 -8.39
C TYR A 55 10.18 8.26 -6.94
N ASP A 56 9.02 8.76 -6.52
CA ASP A 56 8.76 9.18 -5.13
C ASP A 56 8.91 8.02 -4.14
N ILE A 57 8.42 6.82 -4.49
CA ILE A 57 8.58 5.62 -3.66
C ILE A 57 10.06 5.24 -3.58
N ILE A 58 10.75 5.22 -4.72
CA ILE A 58 12.17 4.86 -4.79
C ILE A 58 12.98 5.84 -3.97
N ARG A 59 12.79 7.16 -4.17
CA ARG A 59 13.49 8.22 -3.42
C ARG A 59 13.27 8.09 -1.93
N TYR A 60 12.02 7.88 -1.50
CA TYR A 60 11.73 7.68 -0.08
C TYR A 60 12.49 6.49 0.51
N ILE A 61 12.47 5.34 -0.18
CA ILE A 61 13.14 4.12 0.29
C ILE A 61 14.64 4.33 0.34
N PHE A 62 15.25 4.84 -0.72
CA PHE A 62 16.69 5.07 -0.76
C PHE A 62 17.12 6.02 0.32
N LYS A 63 16.44 7.16 0.48
CA LYS A 63 16.77 8.19 1.45
C LYS A 63 16.67 7.72 2.90
N TYR A 64 15.61 7.01 3.25
CA TYR A 64 15.29 6.73 4.65
C TYR A 64 15.56 5.29 5.07
N LEU A 65 15.60 4.37 4.11
CA LEU A 65 15.70 2.94 4.38
C LEU A 65 16.98 2.30 3.86
N THR A 66 17.88 3.05 3.19
CA THR A 66 19.16 2.49 2.76
C THR A 66 20.37 3.17 3.39
N SER A 67 21.55 2.53 3.26
CA SER A 67 22.82 3.12 3.68
C SER A 67 23.38 4.14 2.69
N ILE A 68 22.82 4.24 1.47
CA ILE A 68 23.27 5.15 0.40
C ILE A 68 22.32 6.34 0.21
N GLY A 69 21.47 6.63 1.22
CA GLY A 69 20.45 7.66 1.12
C GLY A 69 20.99 9.05 0.82
N ASP A 70 22.12 9.41 1.45
CA ASP A 70 22.76 10.71 1.25
C ASP A 70 23.28 10.89 -0.20
N GLU A 71 23.69 9.80 -0.87
CA GLU A 71 24.19 9.82 -2.25
C GLU A 71 23.04 10.01 -3.26
N VAL A 72 21.83 9.60 -2.90
CA VAL A 72 20.65 9.64 -3.79
C VAL A 72 19.85 10.93 -3.62
N ASP A 73 19.94 11.59 -2.47
CA ASP A 73 19.14 12.78 -2.16
C ASP A 73 19.49 13.99 -3.08
N ASP A 74 20.73 14.00 -3.61
CA ASP A 74 21.23 15.07 -4.48
C ASP A 74 20.95 14.81 -5.98
N LEU A 75 20.49 13.60 -6.37
CA LEU A 75 20.22 13.22 -7.76
C LEU A 75 18.86 13.75 -8.22
N ASP A 76 18.80 14.26 -9.46
CA ASP A 76 17.52 14.50 -10.11
C ASP A 76 16.89 13.22 -10.65
N ASP A 77 15.68 13.30 -11.26
CA ASP A 77 14.97 12.10 -11.71
C ASP A 77 15.67 11.40 -12.88
N GLU A 78 16.30 12.17 -13.79
CA GLU A 78 17.03 11.61 -14.94
C GLU A 78 18.31 10.91 -14.48
N GLU A 79 19.04 11.51 -13.54
CA GLU A 79 20.24 10.92 -12.95
C GLU A 79 19.91 9.67 -12.14
N LEU A 80 18.81 9.67 -11.40
CA LEU A 80 18.33 8.52 -10.66
C LEU A 80 17.97 7.38 -11.61
N GLU A 81 17.24 7.66 -12.70
CA GLU A 81 16.89 6.68 -13.72
C GLU A 81 18.15 6.07 -14.35
N GLU A 82 19.10 6.89 -14.74
CA GLU A 82 20.38 6.42 -15.30
C GLU A 82 21.14 5.52 -14.31
N CYS A 83 21.14 5.89 -13.01
CA CYS A 83 21.76 5.06 -11.97
C CYS A 83 21.04 3.71 -11.78
N LEU A 84 19.72 3.67 -11.93
CA LEU A 84 18.95 2.44 -11.81
C LEU A 84 19.10 1.53 -13.03
N GLU A 85 19.08 2.09 -14.25
CA GLU A 85 19.22 1.35 -15.50
C GLU A 85 20.64 0.84 -15.73
N ASN A 86 21.63 1.69 -15.47
CA ASN A 86 23.05 1.39 -15.71
C ASN A 86 23.78 0.97 -14.43
N GLY A 87 23.04 0.74 -13.35
CA GLY A 87 23.58 0.37 -12.05
C GLY A 87 24.40 -0.92 -12.11
N ASN A 88 25.40 -0.99 -11.24
CA ASN A 88 26.17 -2.22 -11.08
C ASN A 88 25.28 -3.34 -10.49
N ASN A 89 25.78 -4.57 -10.52
CA ASN A 89 25.05 -5.74 -10.02
C ASN A 89 24.50 -5.56 -8.58
N LYS A 90 25.16 -4.76 -7.73
CA LYS A 90 24.70 -4.50 -6.35
C LYS A 90 23.45 -3.62 -6.32
N ILE A 91 23.38 -2.62 -7.19
CA ILE A 91 22.18 -1.76 -7.32
C ILE A 91 21.01 -2.59 -7.87
N SER A 92 21.26 -3.46 -8.85
CA SER A 92 20.21 -4.35 -9.37
C SER A 92 19.67 -5.30 -8.29
N LEU A 93 20.53 -5.85 -7.45
CA LEU A 93 20.11 -6.69 -6.32
C LEU A 93 19.36 -5.90 -5.24
N LEU A 94 19.80 -4.66 -4.96
CA LEU A 94 19.09 -3.76 -4.08
C LEU A 94 17.67 -3.47 -4.61
N MET A 95 17.54 -3.16 -5.91
CA MET A 95 16.25 -2.90 -6.55
C MET A 95 15.31 -4.09 -6.45
N MET A 96 15.79 -5.31 -6.68
CA MET A 96 14.98 -6.52 -6.46
C MET A 96 14.46 -6.63 -5.01
N ALA A 97 15.32 -6.31 -4.03
CA ALA A 97 14.90 -6.33 -2.61
C ALA A 97 13.90 -5.21 -2.29
N VAL A 98 14.02 -4.05 -2.92
CA VAL A 98 13.06 -2.94 -2.83
C VAL A 98 11.72 -3.32 -3.44
N GLU A 99 11.72 -3.90 -4.64
CA GLU A 99 10.50 -4.38 -5.29
C GLU A 99 9.76 -5.44 -4.46
N ASP A 100 10.49 -6.38 -3.86
CA ASP A 100 9.93 -7.39 -2.97
C ASP A 100 9.30 -6.74 -1.71
N MET A 101 9.94 -5.74 -1.14
CA MET A 101 9.40 -5.00 0.00
C MET A 101 8.09 -4.27 -0.37
N ILE A 102 8.07 -3.58 -1.49
CA ILE A 102 6.88 -2.86 -1.97
C ILE A 102 5.75 -3.85 -2.27
N ARG A 103 6.05 -4.95 -2.95
CA ARG A 103 5.08 -6.02 -3.22
C ARG A 103 4.46 -6.56 -1.94
N GLU A 104 5.26 -6.77 -0.91
CA GLU A 104 4.77 -7.23 0.39
C GLU A 104 3.83 -6.19 1.05
N ILE A 105 4.19 -4.90 0.98
CA ILE A 105 3.37 -3.81 1.50
C ILE A 105 2.05 -3.71 0.72
N CYS A 106 2.10 -3.75 -0.60
CA CYS A 106 0.91 -3.74 -1.46
C CYS A 106 -0.02 -4.92 -1.16
N ASN A 107 0.52 -6.13 -1.03
CA ASN A 107 -0.25 -7.31 -0.67
C ASN A 107 -0.94 -7.17 0.70
N LYS A 108 -0.26 -6.59 1.69
CA LYS A 108 -0.85 -6.30 3.01
C LYS A 108 -1.97 -5.25 2.91
N LEU A 109 -1.79 -4.21 2.09
CA LEU A 109 -2.82 -3.18 1.85
C LEU A 109 -4.07 -3.79 1.21
N VAL A 110 -3.89 -4.56 0.13
CA VAL A 110 -4.99 -5.27 -0.56
C VAL A 110 -5.70 -6.24 0.40
N TYR A 111 -4.95 -7.03 1.17
CA TYR A 111 -5.53 -7.96 2.14
C TYR A 111 -6.37 -7.24 3.21
N ASN A 112 -5.86 -6.13 3.77
CA ASN A 112 -6.58 -5.35 4.78
C ASN A 112 -7.86 -4.75 4.20
N TYR A 113 -7.78 -4.16 3.00
CA TYR A 113 -8.94 -3.64 2.30
C TYR A 113 -10.00 -4.73 2.07
N MET A 114 -9.60 -5.88 1.56
CA MET A 114 -10.52 -7.00 1.33
C MET A 114 -11.15 -7.52 2.63
N ARG A 115 -10.41 -7.50 3.73
CA ARG A 115 -10.94 -7.86 5.06
C ARG A 115 -11.98 -6.84 5.55
N GLU A 116 -11.73 -5.56 5.35
CA GLU A 116 -12.69 -4.50 5.70
C GLU A 116 -13.95 -4.59 4.86
N VAL A 117 -13.83 -4.78 3.54
CA VAL A 117 -14.97 -4.98 2.64
C VAL A 117 -15.81 -6.19 3.06
N ARG A 118 -15.17 -7.31 3.45
CA ARG A 118 -15.88 -8.50 3.98
C ARG A 118 -16.60 -8.17 5.27
N SER A 119 -15.95 -7.47 6.21
CA SER A 119 -16.57 -7.08 7.48
C SER A 119 -17.78 -6.17 7.29
N ILE A 120 -17.69 -5.22 6.35
CA ILE A 120 -18.81 -4.34 5.98
C ILE A 120 -19.94 -5.19 5.38
N ASN A 121 -19.63 -6.11 4.47
CA ASN A 121 -20.60 -6.98 3.84
C ASN A 121 -21.35 -7.87 4.85
N ASP A 122 -20.64 -8.44 5.82
CA ASP A 122 -21.25 -9.23 6.87
C ASP A 122 -22.21 -8.39 7.75
N LYS A 123 -21.81 -7.15 8.06
CA LYS A 123 -22.68 -6.20 8.77
C LYS A 123 -23.94 -5.87 7.97
N PHE A 124 -23.81 -5.65 6.65
CA PHE A 124 -24.96 -5.40 5.79
C PHE A 124 -25.92 -6.58 5.73
N ARG A 125 -25.38 -7.78 5.64
CA ARG A 125 -26.21 -9.00 5.66
C ARG A 125 -27.02 -9.15 6.94
N ILE A 126 -26.44 -8.75 8.09
CA ILE A 126 -27.15 -8.75 9.38
C ILE A 126 -28.24 -7.67 9.38
N LEU A 127 -27.96 -6.49 8.86
CA LEU A 127 -28.94 -5.39 8.78
C LEU A 127 -30.09 -5.71 7.82
N GLU A 128 -29.81 -6.37 6.70
CA GLU A 128 -30.84 -6.90 5.77
C GLU A 128 -31.80 -7.86 6.47
N LEU A 129 -31.23 -8.78 7.26
CA LEU A 129 -32.02 -9.77 8.02
C LEU A 129 -32.87 -9.11 9.10
N ASN A 130 -32.48 -7.97 9.63
CA ASN A 130 -33.17 -7.23 10.68
C ASN A 130 -34.14 -6.16 10.13
N GLY A 131 -34.25 -5.99 8.80
CA GLY A 131 -35.10 -4.95 8.20
C GLY A 131 -34.59 -3.51 8.39
N GLU A 132 -33.33 -3.35 8.83
CA GLU A 132 -32.69 -2.05 9.09
C GLU A 132 -31.83 -1.53 7.93
N LEU A 133 -31.90 -2.19 6.79
CA LEU A 133 -31.04 -1.92 5.64
C LEU A 133 -31.18 -0.48 5.13
N GLU A 134 -32.39 0.06 5.10
CA GLU A 134 -32.65 1.41 4.58
C GLU A 134 -31.97 2.49 5.44
N ASN A 135 -32.03 2.35 6.76
CA ASN A 135 -31.35 3.27 7.67
C ASN A 135 -29.82 3.16 7.57
N ALA A 136 -29.30 1.95 7.34
CA ALA A 136 -27.88 1.73 7.13
C ALA A 136 -27.37 2.36 5.82
N LYS A 137 -28.16 2.31 4.74
CA LYS A 137 -27.86 2.97 3.45
C LYS A 137 -27.69 4.48 3.64
N ILE A 138 -28.64 5.10 4.32
CA ILE A 138 -28.62 6.55 4.59
C ILE A 138 -27.37 6.89 5.39
N GLY A 139 -27.11 6.19 6.48
CA GLY A 139 -25.95 6.42 7.36
C GLY A 139 -24.61 6.21 6.64
N PHE A 140 -24.50 5.20 5.78
CA PHE A 140 -23.31 4.96 5.00
C PHE A 140 -23.03 6.07 3.99
N ASN A 141 -24.04 6.47 3.21
CA ASN A 141 -23.91 7.52 2.22
C ASN A 141 -23.56 8.88 2.85
N GLU A 142 -24.09 9.17 4.03
CA GLU A 142 -23.70 10.36 4.80
C GLU A 142 -22.24 10.30 5.28
N MET A 143 -21.80 9.14 5.75
CA MET A 143 -20.43 8.94 6.22
C MET A 143 -19.42 8.99 5.06
N ALA A 144 -19.75 8.36 3.94
CA ALA A 144 -18.94 8.42 2.72
C ALA A 144 -18.79 9.86 2.23
N ARG A 145 -19.88 10.62 2.23
CA ARG A 145 -19.88 12.04 1.83
C ARG A 145 -19.06 12.92 2.77
N LYS A 146 -19.10 12.68 4.08
CA LYS A 146 -18.28 13.40 5.08
C LYS A 146 -16.78 13.11 4.94
N ASN A 147 -16.43 11.94 4.46
CA ASN A 147 -15.05 11.51 4.29
C ASN A 147 -14.54 11.67 2.83
N ASN A 148 -15.28 12.39 1.97
CA ASN A 148 -14.96 12.60 0.55
C ASN A 148 -14.74 11.29 -0.23
N LEU A 149 -15.40 10.20 0.17
CA LEU A 149 -15.35 8.92 -0.54
C LEU A 149 -16.38 8.96 -1.68
N ASN A 150 -15.92 8.79 -2.91
CA ASN A 150 -16.77 8.70 -4.11
C ASN A 150 -17.39 7.30 -4.27
N VAL A 151 -17.87 6.72 -3.18
CA VAL A 151 -18.48 5.38 -3.14
C VAL A 151 -19.84 5.48 -2.47
N THR A 152 -20.87 4.96 -3.14
CA THR A 152 -22.21 4.84 -2.57
C THR A 152 -22.46 3.44 -2.02
N PHE A 153 -23.46 3.29 -1.17
CA PHE A 153 -23.92 1.98 -0.70
C PHE A 153 -24.30 1.05 -1.86
N ASP A 154 -24.96 1.58 -2.88
CA ASP A 154 -25.39 0.80 -4.05
C ASP A 154 -24.21 0.34 -4.91
N ASP A 155 -23.10 1.08 -4.94
CA ASP A 155 -21.86 0.66 -5.61
C ASP A 155 -21.25 -0.54 -4.88
N LEU A 156 -21.26 -0.54 -3.55
CA LEU A 156 -20.77 -1.68 -2.76
C LEU A 156 -21.64 -2.92 -2.94
N THR A 157 -22.95 -2.76 -2.96
CA THR A 157 -23.88 -3.89 -3.15
C THR A 157 -23.74 -4.51 -4.54
N LYS A 158 -23.56 -3.71 -5.59
CA LYS A 158 -23.28 -4.21 -6.94
C LYS A 158 -21.99 -5.03 -7.01
N GLN A 159 -20.91 -4.53 -6.39
CA GLN A 159 -19.63 -5.25 -6.34
C GLN A 159 -19.75 -6.60 -5.64
N VAL A 160 -20.56 -6.67 -4.59
CA VAL A 160 -20.83 -7.92 -3.87
C VAL A 160 -21.62 -8.92 -4.72
N GLU A 161 -22.62 -8.45 -5.45
CA GLU A 161 -23.43 -9.29 -6.33
C GLU A 161 -22.62 -9.82 -7.53
N GLU A 162 -21.80 -8.98 -8.13
CA GLU A 162 -20.91 -9.37 -9.22
C GLU A 162 -19.90 -10.43 -8.77
N LYS A 163 -19.33 -10.27 -7.56
CA LYS A 163 -18.43 -11.28 -6.99
C LYS A 163 -19.13 -12.62 -6.71
N LYS A 164 -20.34 -12.58 -6.18
CA LYS A 164 -21.15 -13.80 -5.96
C LYS A 164 -21.48 -14.53 -7.27
N GLN A 165 -21.67 -13.79 -8.36
CA GLN A 165 -21.90 -14.37 -9.68
C GLN A 165 -20.64 -15.02 -10.26
N LEU A 166 -19.46 -14.40 -10.04
CA LEU A 166 -18.17 -14.97 -10.45
C LEU A 166 -17.86 -16.25 -9.68
N GLU A 167 -18.08 -16.29 -8.36
CA GLU A 167 -17.86 -17.49 -7.54
C GLU A 167 -18.80 -18.66 -7.94
N LYS A 168 -19.99 -18.38 -8.43
CA LYS A 168 -20.93 -19.40 -8.95
C LYS A 168 -20.53 -19.93 -10.33
N LYS A 169 -19.75 -19.20 -11.11
CA LYS A 169 -19.27 -19.63 -12.43
C LYS A 169 -17.98 -20.45 -12.37
N ILE A 170 -17.29 -20.42 -11.24
CA ILE A 170 -16.03 -21.16 -11.00
C ILE A 170 -16.28 -22.54 -10.36
N LYS A 171 -17.49 -22.79 -9.90
CA LYS A 171 -17.96 -24.13 -9.45
C LYS A 171 -18.68 -24.85 -10.56
#